data_92792d17ebadaef8cfa61b78c22c75ed
#
_entry.id   92792d17ebadaef8cfa61b78c22c75ed
#
_cell.length_a   1.000
_cell.length_b   1.000
_cell.length_c   1.000
_cell.angle_alpha   90.00
_cell.angle_beta   90.00
_cell.angle_gamma   90.00
#
_symmetry.space_group_name_H-M   'P 1'
#
loop_
_entity.id
_entity.type
_entity.pdbx_description
1 polymer ?
#
loop_
_entity_poly.entity_id
_entity_poly.type
_entity_poly.pdbx_seq_one_letter_code
_entity_poly.pdbx_strand_id
1 'polypeptide(L)'
;MDSTYMPLAAKAGVLSAKVVPSSGGETEFADMRAAYDELAPSTIEKISKLSAFHSLYQSQAKNGYKVETGKGYGYHTEGAPLRPLIKKHPVTGRNALCIGRHAYKIPGMDDKEANNLLDSLLEQACQQPRLYKHSWLPGDLVIWDNRCVLHRACPYDVSEPRVLQATRISGDPMSEFAETGADDLASAFEPSKANTLSL
;
A
#
# COMPACT_ATOMS: atom_id res chain seq x y z
N MET A 1 4.48 0.29 -1.88
CA MET A 1 3.88 -1.05 -1.76
C MET A 1 2.40 -0.94 -2.09
N ASP A 2 2.07 -1.11 -3.35
CA ASP A 2 0.69 -1.25 -3.81
C ASP A 2 0.26 -2.71 -3.66
N SER A 3 -1.03 -2.98 -3.61
CA SER A 3 -1.58 -4.35 -3.57
C SER A 3 -1.21 -5.18 -2.34
N THR A 4 -0.65 -4.61 -1.29
CA THR A 4 -0.43 -5.35 -0.03
C THR A 4 -1.74 -5.78 0.61
N TYR A 5 -2.84 -5.14 0.23
CA TYR A 5 -4.22 -5.49 0.60
C TYR A 5 -4.82 -6.65 -0.23
N MET A 6 -4.13 -7.14 -1.27
CA MET A 6 -4.51 -8.35 -2.00
C MET A 6 -3.86 -9.57 -1.36
N PRO A 7 -4.51 -10.75 -1.32
CA PRO A 7 -3.90 -11.97 -0.82
C PRO A 7 -2.55 -12.27 -1.50
N LEU A 8 -2.48 -12.11 -2.82
CA LEU A 8 -1.23 -12.15 -3.58
C LEU A 8 -0.83 -10.71 -3.96
N ALA A 9 0.21 -10.18 -3.31
CA ALA A 9 0.70 -8.84 -3.60
C ALA A 9 1.45 -8.77 -4.94
N ALA A 10 1.42 -7.60 -5.57
CA ALA A 10 2.20 -7.35 -6.79
C ALA A 10 3.70 -7.22 -6.48
N LYS A 11 4.56 -7.79 -7.35
CA LYS A 11 6.02 -7.61 -7.26
C LYS A 11 6.50 -6.30 -7.86
N ALA A 12 5.79 -5.77 -8.85
CA ALA A 12 6.11 -4.47 -9.44
C ALA A 12 4.85 -3.69 -9.76
N GLY A 13 4.96 -2.37 -9.69
CA GLY A 13 3.97 -1.44 -10.20
C GLY A 13 4.53 -0.68 -11.38
N VAL A 14 3.66 -0.30 -12.30
CA VAL A 14 3.99 0.45 -13.52
C VAL A 14 3.00 1.60 -13.66
N LEU A 15 3.49 2.80 -13.91
CA LEU A 15 2.70 3.97 -14.27
C LEU A 15 3.17 4.52 -15.61
N SER A 16 2.22 4.82 -16.51
CA SER A 16 2.49 5.50 -17.77
C SER A 16 1.69 6.80 -17.84
N ALA A 17 2.38 7.93 -18.05
CA ALA A 17 1.77 9.24 -18.12
C ALA A 17 1.17 9.50 -19.52
N LYS A 18 -0.11 9.81 -19.58
CA LYS A 18 -0.81 10.21 -20.83
C LYS A 18 -1.09 11.71 -20.85
N VAL A 19 -1.59 12.25 -19.74
CA VAL A 19 -1.85 13.67 -19.56
C VAL A 19 -1.33 14.05 -18.18
N VAL A 20 -0.63 15.17 -18.11
CA VAL A 20 -0.07 15.69 -16.85
C VAL A 20 -0.51 17.13 -16.66
N PRO A 21 -0.74 17.59 -15.41
CA PRO A 21 -1.08 18.97 -15.13
C PRO A 21 0.14 19.87 -15.39
N SER A 22 -0.10 21.18 -15.51
CA SER A 22 0.95 22.19 -15.73
C SER A 22 1.93 22.27 -14.55
N SER A 23 1.49 21.93 -13.34
CA SER A 23 2.31 21.90 -12.12
C SER A 23 1.74 20.92 -11.09
N GLY A 24 2.61 20.38 -10.23
CA GLY A 24 2.21 19.40 -9.24
C GLY A 24 1.92 18.02 -9.84
N GLY A 25 1.25 17.15 -9.09
CA GLY A 25 0.87 15.81 -9.54
C GLY A 25 2.02 14.83 -9.72
N GLU A 26 3.20 15.15 -9.18
CA GLU A 26 4.35 14.24 -9.14
C GLU A 26 3.98 12.95 -8.41
N THR A 27 4.83 11.95 -8.55
CA THR A 27 4.76 10.76 -7.69
C THR A 27 6.01 10.70 -6.83
N GLU A 28 5.81 10.63 -5.53
CA GLU A 28 6.88 10.37 -4.57
C GLU A 28 7.01 8.88 -4.30
N PHE A 29 8.26 8.43 -4.19
CA PHE A 29 8.64 7.07 -3.85
C PHE A 29 9.54 7.07 -2.62
N ALA A 30 9.33 6.14 -1.68
CA ALA A 30 10.14 5.96 -0.49
C ALA A 30 10.80 4.58 -0.48
N ASP A 31 12.12 4.52 -0.25
CA ASP A 31 12.87 3.26 -0.13
C ASP A 31 12.71 2.67 1.27
N MET A 32 11.93 1.61 1.36
CA MET A 32 11.62 0.93 2.62
C MET A 32 12.76 0.06 3.15
N ARG A 33 13.78 -0.22 2.33
CA ARG A 33 15.03 -0.88 2.76
C ARG A 33 15.90 0.11 3.51
N ALA A 34 16.10 1.30 2.95
CA ALA A 34 16.81 2.38 3.61
C ALA A 34 16.09 2.81 4.89
N ALA A 35 14.75 2.82 4.87
CA ALA A 35 13.97 3.10 6.07
C ALA A 35 14.19 2.06 7.17
N TYR A 36 14.30 0.77 6.83
CA TYR A 36 14.64 -0.28 7.77
C TYR A 36 16.06 -0.14 8.32
N ASP A 37 17.03 0.13 7.45
CA ASP A 37 18.46 0.22 7.81
C ASP A 37 18.74 1.36 8.82
N GLU A 38 17.88 2.39 8.86
CA GLU A 38 17.98 3.53 9.80
C GLU A 38 17.20 3.36 11.10
N LEU A 39 16.48 2.25 11.28
CA LEU A 39 15.76 2.02 12.52
C LEU A 39 16.74 1.75 13.69
N ALA A 40 16.41 2.28 14.86
CA ALA A 40 17.10 1.94 16.09
C ALA A 40 16.99 0.43 16.37
N PRO A 41 18.04 -0.23 16.89
CA PRO A 41 18.01 -1.67 17.21
C PRO A 41 16.83 -2.07 18.10
N SER A 42 16.46 -1.24 19.09
CA SER A 42 15.30 -1.47 19.95
C SER A 42 13.96 -1.44 19.18
N THR A 43 13.85 -0.60 18.17
CA THR A 43 12.66 -0.58 17.29
C THR A 43 12.61 -1.85 16.45
N ILE A 44 13.74 -2.27 15.86
CA ILE A 44 13.82 -3.52 15.08
C ILE A 44 13.42 -4.71 15.96
N GLU A 45 13.96 -4.81 17.17
CA GLU A 45 13.60 -5.88 18.12
C GLU A 45 12.09 -5.88 18.40
N LYS A 46 11.53 -4.70 18.71
CA LYS A 46 10.08 -4.53 18.99
C LYS A 46 9.22 -5.03 17.84
N ILE A 47 9.54 -4.70 16.59
CA ILE A 47 8.68 -4.98 15.43
C ILE A 47 9.02 -6.29 14.71
N SER A 48 10.12 -6.95 15.02
CA SER A 48 10.65 -8.11 14.29
C SER A 48 9.69 -9.30 14.24
N LYS A 49 8.80 -9.43 15.22
CA LYS A 49 7.81 -10.51 15.31
C LYS A 49 6.38 -10.04 15.08
N LEU A 50 6.20 -8.77 14.73
CA LEU A 50 4.88 -8.19 14.52
C LEU A 50 4.45 -8.30 13.07
N SER A 51 3.15 -8.46 12.89
CA SER A 51 2.47 -8.42 11.59
C SER A 51 1.26 -7.51 11.70
N ALA A 52 0.88 -6.87 10.60
CA ALA A 52 -0.32 -6.06 10.52
C ALA A 52 -1.25 -6.58 9.42
N PHE A 53 -2.54 -6.41 9.58
CA PHE A 53 -3.50 -6.59 8.49
C PHE A 53 -3.41 -5.43 7.51
N HIS A 54 -3.66 -5.70 6.23
CA HIS A 54 -3.68 -4.71 5.18
C HIS A 54 -5.05 -4.67 4.49
N SER A 55 -5.68 -3.48 4.44
CA SER A 55 -6.98 -3.30 3.83
C SER A 55 -7.07 -1.98 3.06
N LEU A 56 -7.58 -2.05 1.83
CA LEU A 56 -7.88 -0.86 1.06
C LEU A 56 -9.09 -0.11 1.66
N TYR A 57 -10.09 -0.84 2.18
CA TYR A 57 -11.25 -0.25 2.84
C TYR A 57 -10.84 0.62 4.03
N GLN A 58 -9.94 0.11 4.90
CA GLN A 58 -9.42 0.86 6.04
C GLN A 58 -8.70 2.14 5.61
N SER A 59 -7.86 2.07 4.58
CA SER A 59 -7.14 3.24 4.10
C SER A 59 -8.06 4.31 3.47
N GLN A 60 -9.15 3.89 2.83
CA GLN A 60 -10.14 4.81 2.27
C GLN A 60 -11.03 5.41 3.36
N ALA A 61 -11.45 4.62 4.33
CA ALA A 61 -12.21 5.10 5.47
C ALA A 61 -11.43 6.16 6.27
N LYS A 62 -10.13 5.98 6.49
CA LYS A 62 -9.25 6.99 7.10
C LYS A 62 -9.25 8.33 6.34
N ASN A 63 -9.54 8.32 5.03
CA ASN A 63 -9.66 9.52 4.20
C ASN A 63 -11.11 10.04 4.07
N GLY A 64 -12.08 9.46 4.79
CA GLY A 64 -13.50 9.82 4.72
C GLY A 64 -14.24 9.32 3.49
N TYR A 65 -13.63 8.44 2.69
CA TYR A 65 -14.29 7.85 1.52
C TYR A 65 -15.09 6.60 1.90
N LYS A 66 -16.31 6.51 1.39
CA LYS A 66 -17.09 5.27 1.37
C LYS A 66 -16.82 4.55 0.04
N VAL A 67 -16.47 3.29 0.12
CA VAL A 67 -16.13 2.50 -1.07
C VAL A 67 -17.03 1.27 -1.12
N GLU A 68 -17.51 0.93 -2.31
CA GLU A 68 -18.36 -0.24 -2.52
C GLU A 68 -17.50 -1.44 -2.95
N THR A 69 -17.79 -2.59 -2.34
CA THR A 69 -17.17 -3.87 -2.68
C THR A 69 -17.39 -4.19 -4.17
N GLY A 70 -16.33 -4.69 -4.83
CA GLY A 70 -16.38 -5.08 -6.25
C GLY A 70 -16.29 -3.94 -7.25
N LYS A 71 -16.24 -2.67 -6.83
CA LYS A 71 -16.13 -1.50 -7.72
C LYS A 71 -14.70 -1.10 -8.09
N GLY A 72 -13.76 -2.01 -8.05
CA GLY A 72 -12.40 -1.73 -8.48
C GLY A 72 -11.39 -2.67 -7.84
N TYR A 73 -10.17 -2.55 -8.32
CA TYR A 73 -9.06 -3.34 -7.83
C TYR A 73 -8.80 -3.08 -6.33
N GLY A 74 -8.74 -4.16 -5.56
CA GLY A 74 -8.51 -4.11 -4.12
C GLY A 74 -9.77 -4.06 -3.25
N TYR A 75 -10.95 -3.89 -3.85
CA TYR A 75 -12.23 -3.95 -3.15
C TYR A 75 -12.85 -5.34 -3.28
N HIS A 76 -12.29 -6.31 -2.54
CA HIS A 76 -12.67 -7.72 -2.55
C HIS A 76 -13.14 -8.17 -1.16
N THR A 77 -13.72 -9.37 -1.08
CA THR A 77 -14.25 -9.98 0.14
C THR A 77 -13.39 -11.14 0.68
N GLU A 78 -12.18 -11.30 0.16
CA GLU A 78 -11.28 -12.39 0.56
C GLU A 78 -10.63 -12.18 1.93
N GLY A 79 -10.98 -11.10 2.62
CA GLY A 79 -10.41 -10.70 3.90
C GLY A 79 -9.14 -9.87 3.77
N ALA A 80 -8.61 -9.41 4.90
CA ALA A 80 -7.39 -8.60 4.96
C ALA A 80 -6.16 -9.50 5.09
N PRO A 81 -5.18 -9.40 4.18
CA PRO A 81 -3.91 -10.13 4.30
C PRO A 81 -3.13 -9.71 5.54
N LEU A 82 -2.58 -10.69 6.27
CA LEU A 82 -1.69 -10.47 7.41
C LEU A 82 -0.23 -10.50 6.93
N ARG A 83 0.47 -9.37 7.04
CA ARG A 83 1.85 -9.24 6.55
C ARG A 83 2.81 -8.84 7.66
N PRO A 84 4.02 -9.43 7.70
CA PRO A 84 5.04 -9.05 8.69
C PRO A 84 5.45 -7.60 8.48
N LEU A 85 5.70 -6.85 9.57
CA LEU A 85 6.17 -5.46 9.48
C LEU A 85 7.58 -5.35 8.89
N ILE A 86 8.39 -6.40 9.02
CA ILE A 86 9.71 -6.53 8.37
C ILE A 86 9.64 -7.71 7.40
N LYS A 87 9.86 -7.43 6.12
CA LYS A 87 9.87 -8.45 5.06
C LYS A 87 11.26 -8.53 4.43
N LYS A 88 11.79 -9.75 4.31
CA LYS A 88 13.02 -9.99 3.56
C LYS A 88 12.72 -10.01 2.06
N HIS A 89 13.42 -9.18 1.32
CA HIS A 89 13.26 -9.11 -0.13
C HIS A 89 13.76 -10.41 -0.80
N PRO A 90 12.91 -11.13 -1.58
CA PRO A 90 13.20 -12.49 -2.02
C PRO A 90 14.40 -12.60 -2.99
N VAL A 91 14.75 -11.53 -3.68
CA VAL A 91 15.88 -11.53 -4.64
C VAL A 91 17.16 -11.01 -4.01
N THR A 92 17.08 -9.88 -3.26
CA THR A 92 18.28 -9.21 -2.73
C THR A 92 18.66 -9.67 -1.34
N GLY A 93 17.75 -10.33 -0.62
CA GLY A 93 17.95 -10.72 0.77
C GLY A 93 17.92 -9.57 1.79
N ARG A 94 17.78 -8.30 1.33
CA ARG A 94 17.69 -7.14 2.24
C ARG A 94 16.34 -7.10 2.93
N ASN A 95 16.31 -6.67 4.17
CA ASN A 95 15.09 -6.36 4.88
C ASN A 95 14.48 -5.05 4.39
N ALA A 96 13.17 -4.96 4.41
CA ALA A 96 12.39 -3.77 4.11
C ALA A 96 11.20 -3.68 5.08
N LEU A 97 10.79 -2.48 5.44
CA LEU A 97 9.53 -2.29 6.15
C LEU A 97 8.36 -2.58 5.23
N CYS A 98 7.43 -3.42 5.67
CA CYS A 98 6.19 -3.74 4.97
C CYS A 98 5.01 -3.04 5.66
N ILE A 99 4.93 -1.75 5.49
CA ILE A 99 3.94 -0.85 6.09
C ILE A 99 3.33 0.06 5.02
N GLY A 100 2.40 0.87 5.41
CA GLY A 100 1.77 1.87 4.55
C GLY A 100 0.38 2.22 5.09
N ARG A 101 -0.34 3.11 4.41
CA ARG A 101 -1.70 3.52 4.82
C ARG A 101 -2.71 2.37 4.87
N HIS A 102 -2.43 1.27 4.17
CA HIS A 102 -3.28 0.07 4.17
C HIS A 102 -3.09 -0.79 5.41
N ALA A 103 -1.95 -0.63 6.11
CA ALA A 103 -1.67 -1.38 7.34
C ALA A 103 -2.55 -0.87 8.49
N TYR A 104 -3.14 -1.79 9.20
CA TYR A 104 -3.95 -1.52 10.39
C TYR A 104 -3.94 -2.76 11.29
N LYS A 105 -4.29 -2.57 12.56
CA LYS A 105 -4.51 -3.67 13.52
C LYS A 105 -3.36 -4.69 13.55
N ILE A 106 -2.67 -4.76 14.67
CA ILE A 106 -1.60 -5.73 14.93
C ILE A 106 -2.15 -6.77 15.89
N PRO A 107 -2.18 -8.09 15.54
CA PRO A 107 -2.69 -9.12 16.43
C PRO A 107 -2.05 -9.07 17.82
N GLY A 108 -2.89 -9.09 18.87
CA GLY A 108 -2.44 -9.06 20.26
C GLY A 108 -2.04 -7.67 20.79
N MET A 109 -2.20 -6.61 20.01
CA MET A 109 -1.95 -5.23 20.40
C MET A 109 -3.26 -4.44 20.44
N ASP A 110 -3.37 -3.46 21.33
CA ASP A 110 -4.48 -2.50 21.36
C ASP A 110 -4.51 -1.68 20.06
N ASP A 111 -5.71 -1.42 19.51
CA ASP A 111 -5.86 -0.75 18.21
C ASP A 111 -5.24 0.66 18.17
N LYS A 112 -5.30 1.40 19.29
CA LYS A 112 -4.69 2.73 19.38
C LYS A 112 -3.18 2.63 19.40
N GLU A 113 -2.63 1.66 20.15
CA GLU A 113 -1.19 1.40 20.17
C GLU A 113 -0.69 0.95 18.80
N ALA A 114 -1.40 0.05 18.14
CA ALA A 114 -1.06 -0.43 16.80
C ALA A 114 -1.06 0.70 15.77
N ASN A 115 -2.09 1.56 15.76
CA ASN A 115 -2.15 2.71 14.86
C ASN A 115 -1.00 3.69 15.13
N ASN A 116 -0.73 4.03 16.40
CA ASN A 116 0.38 4.92 16.74
C ASN A 116 1.73 4.38 16.28
N LEU A 117 1.98 3.08 16.45
CA LEU A 117 3.20 2.42 15.99
C LEU A 117 3.32 2.47 14.46
N LEU A 118 2.27 2.09 13.73
CA LEU A 118 2.25 2.06 12.27
C LEU A 118 2.42 3.47 11.68
N ASP A 119 1.74 4.45 12.23
CA ASP A 119 1.83 5.85 11.77
C ASP A 119 3.22 6.44 12.05
N SER A 120 3.81 6.17 13.23
CA SER A 120 5.18 6.59 13.56
C SER A 120 6.23 5.95 12.63
N LEU A 121 6.12 4.66 12.34
CA LEU A 121 7.01 3.98 11.40
C LEU A 121 6.86 4.55 9.98
N LEU A 122 5.64 4.84 9.55
CA LEU A 122 5.37 5.42 8.23
C LEU A 122 5.93 6.84 8.12
N GLU A 123 5.74 7.67 9.13
CA GLU A 123 6.28 9.03 9.17
C GLU A 123 7.81 9.01 9.12
N GLN A 124 8.46 8.17 9.93
CA GLN A 124 9.92 8.01 9.93
C GLN A 124 10.43 7.50 8.57
N ALA A 125 9.74 6.54 7.95
CA ALA A 125 10.15 5.96 6.67
C ALA A 125 10.08 6.99 5.51
N CYS A 126 9.14 7.93 5.56
CA CYS A 126 8.88 8.91 4.51
C CYS A 126 9.64 10.23 4.70
N GLN A 127 10.93 10.17 5.09
CA GLN A 127 11.81 11.33 5.26
C GLN A 127 12.94 11.35 4.23
N GLN A 128 13.48 12.55 3.96
CA GLN A 128 14.73 12.67 3.19
C GLN A 128 15.89 11.99 3.98
N PRO A 129 16.90 11.42 3.30
CA PRO A 129 17.08 11.36 1.84
C PRO A 129 16.42 10.16 1.13
N ARG A 130 15.53 9.43 1.80
CA ARG A 130 14.89 8.19 1.28
C ARG A 130 13.80 8.43 0.24
N LEU A 131 13.46 9.69 -0.02
CA LEU A 131 12.40 10.07 -0.96
C LEU A 131 12.98 10.42 -2.33
N TYR A 132 12.41 9.83 -3.36
CA TYR A 132 12.57 10.24 -4.75
C TYR A 132 11.24 10.79 -5.27
N LYS A 133 11.25 11.97 -5.88
CA LYS A 133 10.09 12.60 -6.49
C LYS A 133 10.25 12.60 -8.00
N HIS A 134 9.30 11.98 -8.70
CA HIS A 134 9.24 11.96 -10.16
C HIS A 134 8.26 13.02 -10.66
N SER A 135 8.77 14.01 -11.40
CA SER A 135 7.95 14.98 -12.14
C SER A 135 7.63 14.41 -13.51
N TRP A 136 6.34 14.26 -13.79
CA TRP A 136 5.87 13.57 -14.98
C TRP A 136 5.93 14.44 -16.24
N LEU A 137 6.37 13.82 -17.33
CA LEU A 137 6.17 14.32 -18.70
C LEU A 137 5.22 13.37 -19.44
N PRO A 138 4.40 13.87 -20.40
CA PRO A 138 3.60 12.97 -21.24
C PRO A 138 4.49 11.95 -21.97
N GLY A 139 4.13 10.68 -21.89
CA GLY A 139 4.91 9.56 -22.43
C GLY A 139 5.86 8.88 -21.44
N ASP A 140 6.09 9.46 -20.27
CA ASP A 140 6.90 8.81 -19.24
C ASP A 140 6.33 7.45 -18.83
N LEU A 141 7.25 6.51 -18.56
CA LEU A 141 6.96 5.20 -17.98
C LEU A 141 7.86 5.00 -16.77
N VAL A 142 7.25 4.79 -15.61
CA VAL A 142 7.97 4.47 -14.36
C VAL A 142 7.58 3.08 -13.89
N ILE A 143 8.60 2.27 -13.60
CA ILE A 143 8.46 0.93 -13.02
C ILE A 143 9.19 0.92 -11.68
N TRP A 144 8.56 0.39 -10.65
CA TRP A 144 9.20 0.24 -9.34
C TRP A 144 9.01 -1.17 -8.77
N ASP A 145 10.00 -1.60 -7.98
CA ASP A 145 9.86 -2.81 -7.18
C ASP A 145 8.90 -2.56 -6.02
N ASN A 146 7.73 -3.13 -6.12
CA ASN A 146 6.65 -2.91 -5.18
C ASN A 146 6.88 -3.58 -3.81
N ARG A 147 7.86 -4.49 -3.73
CA ARG A 147 8.18 -5.25 -2.50
C ARG A 147 8.99 -4.42 -1.49
N CYS A 148 9.58 -3.32 -1.93
CA CYS A 148 10.43 -2.48 -1.10
C CYS A 148 10.27 -0.97 -1.31
N VAL A 149 9.27 -0.52 -2.09
CA VAL A 149 9.03 0.90 -2.36
C VAL A 149 7.59 1.28 -2.03
N LEU A 150 7.41 2.31 -1.19
CA LEU A 150 6.13 3.02 -1.06
C LEU A 150 6.03 4.09 -2.14
N HIS A 151 4.80 4.46 -2.50
CA HIS A 151 4.57 5.60 -3.39
C HIS A 151 3.29 6.34 -3.03
N ARG A 152 3.23 7.62 -3.40
CA ARG A 152 2.03 8.45 -3.31
C ARG A 152 1.99 9.48 -4.44
N ALA A 153 0.79 9.85 -4.86
CA ALA A 153 0.60 11.03 -5.70
C ALA A 153 0.75 12.31 -4.86
N CYS A 154 1.43 13.31 -5.41
CA CYS A 154 1.46 14.65 -4.85
C CYS A 154 0.20 15.43 -5.25
N PRO A 155 -0.20 16.44 -4.46
CA PRO A 155 -1.30 17.33 -4.82
C PRO A 155 -1.06 18.06 -6.15
N TYR A 156 -2.15 18.38 -6.85
CA TYR A 156 -2.16 19.20 -8.06
C TYR A 156 -3.53 19.92 -8.16
N ASP A 157 -3.65 20.88 -9.06
CA ASP A 157 -4.93 21.54 -9.32
C ASP A 157 -5.88 20.55 -10.02
N VAL A 158 -6.93 20.14 -9.31
CA VAL A 158 -7.91 19.15 -9.79
C VAL A 158 -8.76 19.65 -10.97
N SER A 159 -8.71 20.94 -11.30
CA SER A 159 -9.32 21.49 -12.50
C SER A 159 -8.53 21.15 -13.77
N GLU A 160 -7.25 20.79 -13.64
CA GLU A 160 -6.42 20.32 -14.73
C GLU A 160 -6.51 18.80 -14.90
N PRO A 161 -6.55 18.28 -16.15
CA PRO A 161 -6.60 16.86 -16.37
C PRO A 161 -5.26 16.19 -16.01
N ARG A 162 -5.33 15.05 -15.28
CA ARG A 162 -4.20 14.18 -14.98
C ARG A 162 -4.59 12.73 -15.27
N VAL A 163 -3.94 12.12 -16.27
CA VAL A 163 -4.21 10.73 -16.67
C VAL A 163 -2.92 9.91 -16.62
N LEU A 164 -2.80 9.07 -15.62
CA LEU A 164 -1.76 8.05 -15.51
C LEU A 164 -2.43 6.67 -15.62
N GLN A 165 -1.95 5.83 -16.54
CA GLN A 165 -2.36 4.44 -16.63
C GLN A 165 -1.52 3.60 -15.68
N ALA A 166 -2.18 2.85 -14.82
CA ALA A 166 -1.54 1.96 -13.86
C ALA A 166 -1.69 0.50 -14.28
N THR A 167 -0.61 -0.27 -14.16
CA THR A 167 -0.68 -1.72 -14.19
C THR A 167 0.20 -2.33 -13.10
N ARG A 168 -0.02 -3.59 -12.81
CA ARG A 168 0.70 -4.32 -11.76
C ARG A 168 1.18 -5.64 -12.30
N ILE A 169 2.37 -6.03 -11.88
CA ILE A 169 2.93 -7.35 -12.20
C ILE A 169 2.75 -8.22 -10.97
N SER A 170 1.99 -9.30 -11.12
CA SER A 170 1.70 -10.25 -10.04
C SER A 170 2.97 -10.76 -9.38
N GLY A 171 2.94 -10.89 -8.08
CA GLY A 171 4.02 -11.48 -7.31
C GLY A 171 4.12 -12.99 -7.47
N ASP A 172 5.24 -13.54 -7.03
CA ASP A 172 5.41 -14.98 -6.89
C ASP A 172 4.63 -15.45 -5.66
N PRO A 173 3.70 -16.43 -5.79
CA PRO A 173 2.98 -16.97 -4.65
C PRO A 173 3.87 -17.44 -3.50
N MET A 174 5.05 -17.96 -3.79
CA MET A 174 6.00 -18.46 -2.78
C MET A 174 6.54 -17.35 -1.87
N SER A 175 6.54 -16.09 -2.32
CA SER A 175 7.08 -14.96 -1.56
C SER A 175 6.06 -13.84 -1.28
N GLU A 176 5.00 -13.72 -2.10
CA GLU A 176 4.08 -12.58 -2.04
C GLU A 176 2.67 -12.94 -1.58
N PHE A 177 2.35 -14.23 -1.44
CA PHE A 177 1.08 -14.66 -0.85
C PHE A 177 1.08 -14.39 0.67
N ALA A 178 -0.08 -14.01 1.20
CA ALA A 178 -0.32 -13.88 2.64
C ALA A 178 -1.70 -14.45 2.99
N GLU A 179 -1.77 -15.12 4.15
CA GLU A 179 -3.03 -15.56 4.72
C GLU A 179 -3.91 -14.34 5.08
N THR A 180 -5.21 -14.51 4.98
CA THR A 180 -6.19 -13.45 5.24
C THR A 180 -6.93 -13.69 6.53
N GLY A 181 -7.22 -12.60 7.26
CA GLY A 181 -8.17 -12.56 8.36
C GLY A 181 -9.42 -11.78 7.99
N ALA A 182 -10.36 -11.66 8.92
CA ALA A 182 -11.58 -10.90 8.71
C ALA A 182 -11.25 -9.41 8.45
N ASP A 183 -11.95 -8.81 7.48
CA ASP A 183 -11.95 -7.37 7.25
C ASP A 183 -13.36 -6.84 7.53
N ASP A 184 -13.54 -6.29 8.72
CA ASP A 184 -14.86 -5.85 9.22
C ASP A 184 -15.45 -4.72 8.35
N LEU A 185 -14.61 -3.88 7.75
CA LEU A 185 -15.09 -2.84 6.85
C LEU A 185 -15.49 -3.38 5.48
N ALA A 186 -14.80 -4.41 4.97
CA ALA A 186 -15.19 -5.06 3.73
C ALA A 186 -16.58 -5.67 3.84
N SER A 187 -16.89 -6.33 4.95
CA SER A 187 -18.20 -6.94 5.19
C SER A 187 -19.34 -5.91 5.30
N ALA A 188 -19.03 -4.70 5.77
CA ALA A 188 -20.00 -3.60 5.84
C ALA A 188 -20.37 -3.01 4.46
N PHE A 189 -19.58 -3.33 3.42
CA PHE A 189 -19.76 -2.84 2.05
C PHE A 189 -20.19 -3.94 1.06
N GLU A 190 -20.57 -5.12 1.54
CA GLU A 190 -21.13 -6.15 0.66
C GLU A 190 -22.35 -5.60 -0.08
N PRO A 191 -22.41 -5.75 -1.42
CA PRO A 191 -23.59 -5.37 -2.16
C PRO A 191 -24.77 -6.18 -1.62
N SER A 192 -25.85 -5.50 -1.24
CA SER A 192 -27.10 -6.19 -0.88
C SER A 192 -27.42 -7.15 -2.03
N LYS A 193 -27.76 -8.40 -1.72
CA LYS A 193 -28.13 -9.46 -2.68
C LYS A 193 -29.30 -9.11 -3.63
N ALA A 194 -29.78 -7.86 -3.60
CA ALA A 194 -30.91 -7.38 -4.38
C ALA A 194 -30.60 -7.08 -5.87
N ASN A 195 -29.37 -7.16 -6.34
CA ASN A 195 -28.99 -6.82 -7.72
C ASN A 195 -28.42 -7.98 -8.55
N THR A 196 -28.67 -9.23 -8.19
CA THR A 196 -28.55 -10.36 -9.12
C THR A 196 -29.89 -10.52 -9.85
N LEU A 197 -30.28 -9.51 -10.61
CA LEU A 197 -31.29 -9.67 -11.64
C LEU A 197 -30.56 -10.11 -12.92
N SER A 198 -30.76 -11.41 -13.17
CA SER A 198 -30.86 -12.07 -14.48
C SER A 198 -30.51 -11.20 -15.72
N LEU A 199 -29.46 -11.59 -16.40
CA LEU A 199 -29.39 -11.57 -17.86
C LEU A 199 -29.64 -12.96 -18.40
#